data_32305650c46753a1af68e53409cb60a1
#
_entry.id   32305650c46753a1af68e53409cb60a1
#
_cell.length_a   1.000
_cell.length_b   1.000
_cell.length_c   1.000
_cell.angle_alpha   90.00
_cell.angle_beta   90.00
_cell.angle_gamma   90.00
#
_symmetry.space_group_name_H-M   'P 1'
#
loop_
_entity.id
_entity.type
_entity.pdbx_description
1 polymer ?
#
loop_
_entity_poly.entity_id
_entity_poly.type
_entity_poly.pdbx_seq_one_letter_code
_entity_poly.pdbx_strand_id
1 'polypeptide(L)'
;MFRRKATPVESPSQSVTLEPDLFRSLPDVFSSRSVDALMGAVLDHALMVAPQAIRAYAVMRTGADRVVAVRGYGAELLGLELTGSWKNGMPKISTNLSADLFGPNTPEVRAKLDAQGMREVRQSLIAPIRDRNQMFGSLVLDAYGSSAFEPAQLESVARWASLIGPQLSLVSSFNAYQQLAWGLTRSFVEAVESRDFNGLGHAQRVTSYAVAMGRELGFSVSELQDVWFTAMLHDLGKLSQDGRGELALGEHAVLGYNMLADLPALETARVAVRHHHEHWNGSGAPGGLAGETIPLYARIIAVANAFDHLTSERGEHLSTKQCLARLREQADQKYDVRLVEVLEKVIAVGRSTAELRPDEVFPL
;
A
#
# COMPACT_ATOMS: atom_id res chain seq x y z
N MET A 1 9.41 -67.18 30.41
CA MET A 1 8.50 -66.23 31.06
C MET A 1 9.35 -65.05 31.55
N PHE A 2 9.64 -64.05 30.65
CA PHE A 2 10.42 -62.87 31.00
C PHE A 2 9.54 -61.62 30.77
N ARG A 3 9.05 -61.03 31.89
CA ARG A 3 8.38 -59.74 31.92
C ARG A 3 9.44 -58.65 31.78
N ARG A 4 9.48 -57.93 30.64
CA ARG A 4 10.17 -56.66 30.50
C ARG A 4 9.36 -55.58 31.25
N LYS A 5 9.97 -54.93 32.22
CA LYS A 5 9.48 -53.71 32.85
C LYS A 5 9.58 -52.59 31.84
N ALA A 6 8.46 -51.94 31.54
CA ALA A 6 8.43 -50.71 30.80
C ALA A 6 8.86 -49.56 31.74
N THR A 7 9.88 -48.80 31.37
CA THR A 7 10.24 -47.52 31.94
C THR A 7 9.23 -46.45 31.54
N PRO A 8 8.77 -45.59 32.45
CA PRO A 8 7.89 -44.48 32.07
C PRO A 8 8.66 -43.48 31.21
N VAL A 9 8.13 -43.14 30.07
CA VAL A 9 8.57 -42.00 29.27
C VAL A 9 8.05 -40.75 29.98
N GLU A 10 8.91 -39.99 30.61
CA GLU A 10 8.60 -38.65 31.08
C GLU A 10 8.32 -37.77 29.86
N SER A 11 7.11 -37.32 29.72
CA SER A 11 6.72 -36.26 28.80
C SER A 11 7.23 -34.94 29.35
N PRO A 12 8.04 -34.16 28.62
CA PRO A 12 8.38 -32.81 29.02
C PRO A 12 7.17 -31.90 28.75
N SER A 13 6.28 -31.75 29.73
CA SER A 13 5.35 -30.66 29.80
C SER A 13 6.10 -29.40 30.24
N GLN A 14 6.90 -28.81 29.38
CA GLN A 14 7.26 -27.40 29.52
C GLN A 14 6.02 -26.58 29.19
N SER A 15 5.33 -26.15 30.24
CA SER A 15 4.35 -25.08 30.14
C SER A 15 5.05 -23.84 29.60
N VAL A 16 4.79 -23.49 28.35
CA VAL A 16 5.22 -22.22 27.76
C VAL A 16 4.45 -21.13 28.48
N THR A 17 5.00 -20.58 29.54
CA THR A 17 4.50 -19.33 30.12
C THR A 17 4.85 -18.23 29.14
N LEU A 18 3.88 -17.85 28.31
CA LEU A 18 3.94 -16.62 27.51
C LEU A 18 3.95 -15.46 28.52
N GLU A 19 4.99 -14.61 28.45
CA GLU A 19 5.09 -13.45 29.33
C GLU A 19 3.86 -12.53 29.13
N PRO A 20 3.27 -11.99 30.22
CA PRO A 20 2.06 -11.17 30.14
C PRO A 20 2.17 -9.95 29.21
N ASP A 21 3.38 -9.43 29.02
CA ASP A 21 3.66 -8.26 28.19
C ASP A 21 3.62 -8.58 26.67
N LEU A 22 3.76 -9.85 26.29
CA LEU A 22 3.60 -10.30 24.91
C LEU A 22 2.20 -9.99 24.38
N PHE A 23 1.18 -10.09 25.22
CA PHE A 23 -0.22 -9.88 24.83
C PHE A 23 -0.57 -8.42 24.63
N ARG A 24 0.19 -7.47 25.16
CA ARG A 24 -0.09 -6.04 25.03
C ARG A 24 0.22 -5.49 23.63
N SER A 25 1.25 -6.00 22.98
CA SER A 25 1.67 -5.55 21.64
C SER A 25 1.05 -6.35 20.49
N LEU A 26 0.43 -7.52 20.78
CA LEU A 26 -0.21 -8.35 19.76
C LEU A 26 -1.29 -7.61 18.95
N PRO A 27 -2.21 -6.81 19.56
CA PRO A 27 -3.21 -6.09 18.78
C PRO A 27 -2.60 -5.15 17.74
N ASP A 28 -1.54 -4.43 18.09
CA ASP A 28 -0.88 -3.48 17.18
C ASP A 28 -0.17 -4.21 16.04
N VAL A 29 0.47 -5.35 16.36
CA VAL A 29 1.13 -6.21 15.38
C VAL A 29 0.12 -6.81 14.41
N PHE A 30 -0.98 -7.38 14.91
CA PHE A 30 -1.97 -8.06 14.06
C PHE A 30 -2.92 -7.11 13.31
N SER A 31 -3.06 -5.85 13.76
CA SER A 31 -3.84 -4.84 13.07
C SER A 31 -3.04 -4.08 12.00
N SER A 32 -1.72 -4.20 12.00
CA SER A 32 -0.86 -3.49 11.04
C SER A 32 -1.09 -3.97 9.61
N ARG A 33 -1.40 -3.03 8.72
CA ARG A 33 -1.59 -3.28 7.28
C ARG A 33 -0.36 -2.91 6.45
N SER A 34 0.66 -2.29 7.06
CA SER A 34 1.93 -1.98 6.41
C SER A 34 3.09 -2.70 7.09
N VAL A 35 4.10 -3.05 6.30
CA VAL A 35 5.32 -3.70 6.79
C VAL A 35 6.06 -2.80 7.79
N ASP A 36 6.13 -1.50 7.52
CA ASP A 36 6.88 -0.53 8.35
C ASP A 36 6.24 -0.37 9.74
N ALA A 37 4.90 -0.24 9.80
CA ALA A 37 4.17 -0.16 11.05
C ALA A 37 4.30 -1.45 11.87
N LEU A 38 4.19 -2.61 11.21
CA LEU A 38 4.40 -3.92 11.80
C LEU A 38 5.79 -4.04 12.41
N MET A 39 6.84 -3.68 11.65
CA MET A 39 8.22 -3.78 12.11
C MET A 39 8.53 -2.79 13.23
N GLY A 40 7.89 -1.61 13.24
CA GLY A 40 7.96 -0.67 14.35
C GLY A 40 7.47 -1.28 15.66
N ALA A 41 6.27 -1.85 15.67
CA ALA A 41 5.69 -2.51 16.85
C ALA A 41 6.52 -3.72 17.31
N VAL A 42 7.07 -4.46 16.35
CA VAL A 42 7.94 -5.61 16.64
C VAL A 42 9.24 -5.18 17.35
N LEU A 43 9.86 -4.08 16.91
CA LEU A 43 11.07 -3.55 17.57
C LEU A 43 10.77 -3.05 18.98
N ASP A 44 9.64 -2.37 19.19
CA ASP A 44 9.24 -1.89 20.52
C ASP A 44 9.11 -3.05 21.51
N HIS A 45 8.48 -4.15 21.09
CA HIS A 45 8.38 -5.34 21.90
C HIS A 45 9.76 -6.00 22.17
N ALA A 46 10.59 -6.12 21.14
CA ALA A 46 11.92 -6.73 21.29
C ALA A 46 12.81 -5.96 22.27
N LEU A 47 12.71 -4.62 22.30
CA LEU A 47 13.41 -3.78 23.27
C LEU A 47 12.90 -3.96 24.71
N MET A 48 11.61 -4.25 24.90
CA MET A 48 11.08 -4.59 26.25
C MET A 48 11.65 -5.90 26.77
N VAL A 49 11.83 -6.90 25.91
CA VAL A 49 12.40 -8.21 26.25
C VAL A 49 13.91 -8.13 26.54
N ALA A 50 14.62 -7.22 25.89
CA ALA A 50 16.06 -7.06 26.03
C ALA A 50 16.42 -5.61 26.42
N PRO A 51 16.15 -5.18 27.68
CA PRO A 51 16.25 -3.78 28.09
C PRO A 51 17.67 -3.20 28.10
N GLN A 52 18.72 -4.02 28.02
CA GLN A 52 20.08 -3.56 27.80
C GLN A 52 20.33 -3.06 26.36
N ALA A 53 19.49 -3.41 25.42
CA ALA A 53 19.49 -2.80 24.10
C ALA A 53 18.86 -1.40 24.20
N ILE A 54 19.59 -0.38 23.81
CA ILE A 54 19.11 1.00 23.78
C ILE A 54 18.80 1.47 22.37
N ARG A 55 19.22 0.70 21.36
CA ARG A 55 18.96 0.95 19.94
C ARG A 55 18.64 -0.35 19.23
N ALA A 56 17.79 -0.26 18.22
CA ALA A 56 17.41 -1.41 17.42
C ALA A 56 17.04 -0.99 15.99
N TYR A 57 17.17 -1.91 15.06
CA TYR A 57 16.69 -1.75 13.70
C TYR A 57 16.20 -3.07 13.12
N ALA A 58 15.31 -2.97 12.15
CA ALA A 58 14.81 -4.11 11.39
C ALA A 58 15.30 -4.01 9.95
N VAL A 59 15.80 -5.12 9.44
CA VAL A 59 16.22 -5.26 8.04
C VAL A 59 15.27 -6.22 7.37
N MET A 60 14.73 -5.79 6.20
CA MET A 60 13.87 -6.63 5.36
C MET A 60 14.55 -6.96 4.04
N ARG A 61 14.30 -8.18 3.55
CA ARG A 61 14.84 -8.69 2.28
C ARG A 61 13.82 -8.49 1.16
N THR A 62 14.02 -7.44 0.37
CA THR A 62 13.19 -7.11 -0.81
C THR A 62 14.06 -7.08 -2.08
N GLY A 63 14.84 -8.16 -2.29
CA GLY A 63 15.94 -8.20 -3.27
C GLY A 63 17.28 -7.90 -2.59
N ALA A 64 17.49 -6.69 -2.07
CA ALA A 64 18.56 -6.33 -1.13
C ALA A 64 18.03 -6.31 0.32
N ASP A 65 18.93 -6.43 1.30
CA ASP A 65 18.59 -6.30 2.72
C ASP A 65 18.50 -4.79 3.06
N ARG A 66 17.29 -4.26 3.30
CA ARG A 66 17.03 -2.83 3.52
C ARG A 66 16.50 -2.55 4.91
N VAL A 67 16.96 -1.47 5.55
CA VAL A 67 16.45 -1.02 6.85
C VAL A 67 15.04 -0.45 6.66
N VAL A 68 14.05 -1.01 7.36
CA VAL A 68 12.64 -0.62 7.27
C VAL A 68 12.10 0.01 8.55
N ALA A 69 12.75 -0.24 9.69
CA ALA A 69 12.37 0.37 10.96
C ALA A 69 13.60 0.59 11.83
N VAL A 70 13.57 1.64 12.66
CA VAL A 70 14.64 1.98 13.60
C VAL A 70 14.05 2.41 14.94
N ARG A 71 14.81 2.18 16.03
CA ARG A 71 14.57 2.71 17.37
C ARG A 71 15.88 3.15 17.98
N GLY A 72 15.91 4.39 18.49
CA GLY A 72 17.13 5.00 19.04
C GLY A 72 18.21 5.37 18.03
N TYR A 73 18.04 5.05 16.76
CA TYR A 73 18.83 5.49 15.62
C TYR A 73 18.09 6.58 14.84
N GLY A 74 18.85 7.40 14.09
CA GLY A 74 18.27 8.42 13.21
C GLY A 74 17.55 7.85 11.99
N ALA A 75 16.59 8.62 11.48
CA ALA A 75 15.79 8.23 10.31
C ALA A 75 16.62 8.09 9.01
N GLU A 76 17.84 8.61 8.98
CA GLU A 76 18.77 8.50 7.87
C GLU A 76 19.20 7.06 7.55
N LEU A 77 18.96 6.12 8.50
CA LEU A 77 19.13 4.69 8.25
C LEU A 77 17.98 4.07 7.47
N LEU A 78 16.77 4.64 7.50
CA LEU A 78 15.62 4.09 6.79
C LEU A 78 15.90 4.04 5.29
N GLY A 79 15.57 2.92 4.67
CA GLY A 79 15.81 2.68 3.25
C GLY A 79 17.26 2.32 2.89
N LEU A 80 18.20 2.37 3.85
CA LEU A 80 19.60 2.03 3.60
C LEU A 80 19.76 0.55 3.31
N GLU A 81 20.41 0.21 2.22
CA GLU A 81 20.75 -1.18 1.89
C GLU A 81 21.98 -1.61 2.67
N LEU A 82 21.85 -2.69 3.41
CA LEU A 82 22.91 -3.23 4.25
C LEU A 82 23.32 -4.63 3.81
N THR A 83 24.58 -4.92 3.98
CA THR A 83 25.12 -6.28 3.93
C THR A 83 25.64 -6.64 5.32
N GLY A 84 25.11 -7.71 5.91
CA GLY A 84 25.47 -8.09 7.26
C GLY A 84 25.43 -9.60 7.51
N SER A 85 25.84 -9.98 8.69
CA SER A 85 25.97 -11.39 9.11
C SER A 85 24.63 -12.09 9.41
N TRP A 86 23.51 -11.36 9.40
CA TRP A 86 22.15 -11.93 9.50
C TRP A 86 21.75 -12.81 8.32
N LYS A 87 22.49 -12.77 7.19
CA LYS A 87 22.24 -13.59 6.01
C LYS A 87 22.17 -15.08 6.27
N ASN A 88 22.87 -15.56 7.30
CA ASN A 88 22.91 -16.98 7.65
C ASN A 88 21.60 -17.50 8.27
N GLY A 89 20.67 -16.63 8.61
CA GLY A 89 19.33 -16.98 9.07
C GLY A 89 19.28 -17.74 10.41
N MET A 90 20.32 -17.66 11.24
CA MET A 90 20.36 -18.24 12.58
C MET A 90 20.34 -17.15 13.64
N PRO A 91 19.55 -17.30 14.72
CA PRO A 91 19.62 -16.41 15.87
C PRO A 91 21.02 -16.43 16.49
N LYS A 92 21.55 -15.25 16.80
CA LYS A 92 22.87 -15.15 17.42
C LYS A 92 23.07 -13.87 18.22
N ILE A 93 23.98 -13.92 19.17
CA ILE A 93 24.58 -12.75 19.83
C ILE A 93 25.95 -12.54 19.17
N SER A 94 26.13 -11.38 18.56
CA SER A 94 27.39 -10.98 17.91
C SER A 94 28.13 -9.99 18.79
N THR A 95 29.43 -10.24 18.99
CA THR A 95 30.37 -9.33 19.67
C THR A 95 31.33 -8.65 18.72
N ASN A 96 31.17 -8.88 17.42
CA ASN A 96 32.04 -8.35 16.38
C ASN A 96 31.23 -7.66 15.24
N LEU A 97 30.44 -6.67 15.63
CA LEU A 97 29.61 -5.93 14.65
C LEU A 97 30.45 -5.24 13.58
N SER A 98 31.67 -4.83 13.93
CA SER A 98 32.59 -4.16 13.00
C SER A 98 32.91 -5.05 11.80
N ALA A 99 33.23 -6.32 12.01
CA ALA A 99 33.47 -7.25 10.91
C ALA A 99 32.18 -7.66 10.21
N ASP A 100 31.10 -7.82 10.97
CA ASP A 100 29.81 -8.31 10.50
C ASP A 100 29.07 -7.27 9.64
N LEU A 101 29.20 -5.98 9.95
CA LEU A 101 28.44 -4.89 9.32
C LEU A 101 29.33 -3.93 8.52
N PHE A 102 30.44 -3.45 9.10
CA PHE A 102 31.27 -2.46 8.43
C PHE A 102 32.11 -3.07 7.28
N GLY A 103 32.61 -4.31 7.45
CA GLY A 103 33.43 -4.98 6.45
C GLY A 103 32.76 -5.11 5.09
N PRO A 104 31.55 -5.65 4.99
CA PRO A 104 30.89 -5.96 3.72
C PRO A 104 30.22 -4.76 3.04
N ASN A 105 30.07 -3.60 3.70
CA ASN A 105 29.37 -2.44 3.18
C ASN A 105 30.29 -1.43 2.47
N THR A 106 29.72 -0.61 1.57
CA THR A 106 30.45 0.44 0.83
C THR A 106 30.92 1.56 1.75
N PRO A 107 31.92 2.36 1.36
CA PRO A 107 32.40 3.49 2.15
C PRO A 107 31.29 4.48 2.54
N GLU A 108 30.35 4.77 1.63
CA GLU A 108 29.23 5.69 1.85
C GLU A 108 28.27 5.14 2.93
N VAL A 109 27.94 3.86 2.84
CA VAL A 109 27.11 3.18 3.84
C VAL A 109 27.82 3.16 5.20
N ARG A 110 29.12 2.82 5.23
CA ARG A 110 29.93 2.85 6.44
C ARG A 110 29.95 4.22 7.11
N ALA A 111 30.06 5.29 6.36
CA ALA A 111 30.03 6.65 6.89
C ALA A 111 28.68 6.97 7.57
N LYS A 112 27.57 6.54 6.99
CA LYS A 112 26.25 6.71 7.59
C LYS A 112 26.09 5.89 8.88
N LEU A 113 26.57 4.65 8.91
CA LEU A 113 26.55 3.80 10.10
C LEU A 113 27.43 4.40 11.22
N ASP A 114 28.58 4.94 10.86
CA ASP A 114 29.51 5.58 11.79
C ASP A 114 28.91 6.86 12.41
N ALA A 115 28.25 7.68 11.61
CA ALA A 115 27.53 8.87 12.08
C ALA A 115 26.42 8.54 13.09
N GLN A 116 25.90 7.32 13.08
CA GLN A 116 24.91 6.83 14.05
C GLN A 116 25.57 6.15 15.27
N GLY A 117 26.90 6.18 15.40
CA GLY A 117 27.64 5.61 16.52
C GLY A 117 27.66 4.08 16.55
N MET A 118 27.42 3.41 15.41
CA MET A 118 27.38 1.94 15.36
C MET A 118 28.74 1.28 15.58
N ARG A 119 29.87 2.02 15.49
CA ARG A 119 31.18 1.48 15.86
C ARG A 119 31.34 1.21 17.37
N GLU A 120 30.55 1.91 18.18
CA GLU A 120 30.59 1.79 19.64
C GLU A 120 29.75 0.64 20.17
N VAL A 121 29.00 -0.06 19.30
CA VAL A 121 28.17 -1.21 19.64
C VAL A 121 29.10 -2.34 20.15
N ARG A 122 28.84 -2.80 21.35
CA ARG A 122 29.62 -3.89 21.99
C ARG A 122 29.03 -5.25 21.67
N GLN A 123 27.72 -5.34 21.64
CA GLN A 123 27.03 -6.59 21.33
C GLN A 123 25.76 -6.28 20.51
N SER A 124 25.44 -7.19 19.60
CA SER A 124 24.19 -7.18 18.86
C SER A 124 23.48 -8.52 19.00
N LEU A 125 22.21 -8.48 19.39
CA LEU A 125 21.32 -9.63 19.33
C LEU A 125 20.65 -9.61 17.97
N ILE A 126 20.79 -10.69 17.21
CA ILE A 126 20.26 -10.81 15.84
C ILE A 126 19.26 -11.96 15.81
N ALA A 127 18.01 -11.65 15.49
CA ALA A 127 16.95 -12.64 15.38
C ALA A 127 16.34 -12.59 13.96
N PRO A 128 16.48 -13.67 13.17
CA PRO A 128 15.90 -13.72 11.82
C PRO A 128 14.37 -13.86 11.88
N ILE A 129 13.68 -13.18 10.96
CA ILE A 129 12.24 -13.25 10.77
C ILE A 129 11.98 -14.23 9.62
N ARG A 130 11.26 -15.31 9.92
CA ARG A 130 11.04 -16.40 8.96
C ARG A 130 9.59 -16.88 8.98
N ASP A 131 9.13 -17.30 7.81
CA ASP A 131 7.96 -18.17 7.69
C ASP A 131 8.37 -19.41 6.90
N ARG A 132 8.25 -20.58 7.50
CA ARG A 132 8.69 -21.87 6.93
C ARG A 132 10.16 -21.78 6.45
N ASN A 133 10.37 -21.85 5.14
CA ASN A 133 11.68 -21.78 4.50
C ASN A 133 12.05 -20.38 3.97
N GLN A 134 11.12 -19.44 4.03
CA GLN A 134 11.35 -18.09 3.53
C GLN A 134 11.87 -17.20 4.65
N MET A 135 12.96 -16.50 4.38
CA MET A 135 13.51 -15.48 5.26
C MET A 135 13.10 -14.09 4.77
N PHE A 136 12.38 -13.36 5.60
CA PHE A 136 11.89 -12.01 5.31
C PHE A 136 12.89 -10.93 5.73
N GLY A 137 13.71 -11.19 6.74
CA GLY A 137 14.63 -10.20 7.27
C GLY A 137 15.18 -10.59 8.64
N SER A 138 15.60 -9.60 9.42
CA SER A 138 16.12 -9.78 10.77
C SER A 138 15.83 -8.58 11.65
N LEU A 139 15.65 -8.84 12.95
CA LEU A 139 15.70 -7.86 14.00
C LEU A 139 17.14 -7.78 14.51
N VAL A 140 17.64 -6.58 14.73
CA VAL A 140 18.97 -6.33 15.33
C VAL A 140 18.79 -5.37 16.49
N LEU A 141 19.20 -5.80 17.67
CA LEU A 141 19.16 -5.04 18.92
C LEU A 141 20.58 -4.80 19.39
N ASP A 142 20.94 -3.55 19.62
CA ASP A 142 22.32 -3.14 19.90
C ASP A 142 22.50 -2.66 21.35
N ALA A 143 23.49 -3.22 22.03
CA ALA A 143 23.92 -2.84 23.36
C ALA A 143 25.30 -2.15 23.32
N TYR A 144 25.41 -1.03 24.03
CA TYR A 144 26.61 -0.19 24.14
C TYR A 144 27.29 -0.33 25.49
N GLY A 145 26.53 -0.76 26.49
CA GLY A 145 27.03 -0.95 27.86
C GLY A 145 27.84 -2.23 28.09
N SER A 146 28.20 -2.45 29.33
CA SER A 146 28.92 -3.66 29.76
C SER A 146 27.99 -4.86 29.99
N SER A 147 26.68 -4.64 30.10
CA SER A 147 25.71 -5.73 30.30
C SER A 147 25.56 -6.54 29.03
N ALA A 148 25.85 -7.82 29.11
CA ALA A 148 25.74 -8.75 28.00
C ALA A 148 24.29 -9.20 27.79
N PHE A 149 23.93 -9.55 26.56
CA PHE A 149 22.69 -10.26 26.28
C PHE A 149 22.75 -11.68 26.82
N GLU A 150 21.67 -12.13 27.42
CA GLU A 150 21.55 -13.50 27.94
C GLU A 150 20.97 -14.43 26.84
N PRO A 151 21.35 -15.73 26.86
CA PRO A 151 20.79 -16.70 25.90
C PRO A 151 19.27 -16.79 25.95
N ALA A 152 18.65 -16.61 27.12
CA ALA A 152 17.20 -16.62 27.29
C ALA A 152 16.53 -15.45 26.53
N GLN A 153 17.17 -14.28 26.49
CA GLN A 153 16.67 -13.12 25.72
C GLN A 153 16.75 -13.36 24.20
N LEU A 154 17.86 -13.96 23.74
CA LEU A 154 17.97 -14.36 22.35
C LEU A 154 16.86 -15.33 21.96
N GLU A 155 16.57 -16.31 22.80
CA GLU A 155 15.50 -17.28 22.56
C GLU A 155 14.14 -16.62 22.54
N SER A 156 13.86 -15.70 23.47
CA SER A 156 12.59 -14.96 23.53
C SER A 156 12.38 -14.06 22.31
N VAL A 157 13.41 -13.29 21.92
CA VAL A 157 13.32 -12.42 20.72
C VAL A 157 13.23 -13.27 19.45
N ALA A 158 13.92 -14.39 19.36
CA ALA A 158 13.85 -15.29 18.21
C ALA A 158 12.46 -15.96 18.08
N ARG A 159 11.86 -16.38 19.20
CA ARG A 159 10.47 -16.88 19.22
C ARG A 159 9.50 -15.80 18.75
N TRP A 160 9.65 -14.58 19.22
CA TRP A 160 8.84 -13.44 18.79
C TRP A 160 8.98 -13.20 17.28
N ALA A 161 10.20 -13.14 16.76
CA ALA A 161 10.46 -13.01 15.33
C ALA A 161 9.80 -14.15 14.50
N SER A 162 9.74 -15.37 15.05
CA SER A 162 9.09 -16.52 14.41
C SER A 162 7.55 -16.35 14.31
N LEU A 163 6.93 -15.70 15.31
CA LEU A 163 5.49 -15.41 15.27
C LEU A 163 5.12 -14.35 14.26
N ILE A 164 6.05 -13.45 13.96
CA ILE A 164 5.84 -12.35 13.02
C ILE A 164 6.01 -12.77 11.56
N GLY A 165 6.81 -13.80 11.30
CA GLY A 165 7.05 -14.28 9.93
C GLY A 165 5.78 -14.57 9.13
N PRO A 166 4.82 -15.35 9.64
CA PRO A 166 3.54 -15.60 8.99
C PRO A 166 2.73 -14.32 8.73
N GLN A 167 2.74 -13.36 9.67
CA GLN A 167 2.08 -12.08 9.50
C GLN A 167 2.70 -11.26 8.36
N LEU A 168 4.03 -11.21 8.29
CA LEU A 168 4.73 -10.57 7.17
C LEU A 168 4.43 -11.25 5.84
N SER A 169 4.37 -12.58 5.82
CA SER A 169 3.99 -13.35 4.63
C SER A 169 2.60 -12.94 4.14
N LEU A 170 1.64 -12.81 5.07
CA LEU A 170 0.27 -12.40 4.75
C LEU A 170 0.22 -10.98 4.21
N VAL A 171 0.84 -10.01 4.90
CA VAL A 171 0.89 -8.60 4.48
C VAL A 171 1.58 -8.47 3.12
N SER A 172 2.73 -9.12 2.93
CA SER A 172 3.46 -9.09 1.67
C SER A 172 2.65 -9.70 0.52
N SER A 173 1.95 -10.81 0.77
CA SER A 173 1.08 -11.45 -0.23
C SER A 173 -0.10 -10.54 -0.60
N PHE A 174 -0.73 -9.93 0.39
CA PHE A 174 -1.83 -9.00 0.18
C PHE A 174 -1.38 -7.81 -0.69
N ASN A 175 -0.24 -7.21 -0.38
CA ASN A 175 0.32 -6.11 -1.16
C ASN A 175 0.65 -6.53 -2.59
N ALA A 176 1.22 -7.73 -2.77
CA ALA A 176 1.52 -8.26 -4.10
C ALA A 176 0.26 -8.48 -4.93
N TYR A 177 -0.81 -9.00 -4.33
CA TYR A 177 -2.11 -9.16 -5.01
C TYR A 177 -2.76 -7.82 -5.36
N GLN A 178 -2.68 -6.82 -4.48
CA GLN A 178 -3.15 -5.48 -4.79
C GLN A 178 -2.39 -4.89 -5.98
N GLN A 179 -1.06 -4.91 -5.95
CA GLN A 179 -0.23 -4.41 -7.06
C GLN A 179 -0.53 -5.12 -8.38
N LEU A 180 -0.74 -6.45 -8.33
CA LEU A 180 -1.13 -7.23 -9.50
C LEU A 180 -2.50 -6.78 -10.03
N ALA A 181 -3.49 -6.62 -9.16
CA ALA A 181 -4.82 -6.16 -9.54
C ALA A 181 -4.78 -4.78 -10.21
N TRP A 182 -4.03 -3.83 -9.63
CA TRP A 182 -3.86 -2.50 -10.23
C TRP A 182 -3.09 -2.55 -11.55
N GLY A 183 -2.02 -3.32 -11.62
CA GLY A 183 -1.25 -3.48 -12.85
C GLY A 183 -2.08 -4.08 -13.98
N LEU A 184 -2.86 -5.13 -13.69
CA LEU A 184 -3.77 -5.72 -14.66
C LEU A 184 -4.87 -4.74 -15.11
N THR A 185 -5.51 -4.03 -14.16
CA THR A 185 -6.52 -3.01 -14.47
C THR A 185 -5.95 -1.95 -15.40
N ARG A 186 -4.77 -1.42 -15.09
CA ARG A 186 -4.08 -0.44 -15.94
C ARG A 186 -3.78 -0.99 -17.34
N SER A 187 -3.22 -2.19 -17.42
CA SER A 187 -2.90 -2.82 -18.71
C SER A 187 -4.15 -3.06 -19.56
N PHE A 188 -5.27 -3.44 -18.92
CA PHE A 188 -6.56 -3.56 -19.61
C PHE A 188 -7.03 -2.23 -20.16
N VAL A 189 -6.99 -1.18 -19.37
CA VAL A 189 -7.40 0.17 -19.78
C VAL A 189 -6.53 0.69 -20.92
N GLU A 190 -5.21 0.53 -20.83
CA GLU A 190 -4.28 0.88 -21.91
C GLU A 190 -4.60 0.12 -23.21
N ALA A 191 -4.98 -1.16 -23.11
CA ALA A 191 -5.42 -1.94 -24.27
C ALA A 191 -6.75 -1.43 -24.88
N VAL A 192 -7.67 -0.93 -24.05
CA VAL A 192 -8.91 -0.26 -24.52
C VAL A 192 -8.57 1.04 -25.25
N GLU A 193 -7.78 1.89 -24.59
CA GLU A 193 -7.39 3.19 -25.10
C GLU A 193 -6.54 3.10 -26.39
N SER A 194 -5.74 2.03 -26.56
CA SER A 194 -4.93 1.82 -27.76
C SER A 194 -5.74 1.64 -29.04
N ARG A 195 -7.01 1.25 -28.93
CA ARG A 195 -7.93 1.15 -30.07
C ARG A 195 -8.39 2.52 -30.57
N ASP A 196 -8.44 3.47 -29.66
CA ASP A 196 -8.70 4.87 -29.98
C ASP A 196 -7.38 5.64 -29.89
N PHE A 197 -6.71 5.85 -31.03
CA PHE A 197 -5.37 6.46 -31.12
C PHE A 197 -5.24 7.80 -30.37
N ASN A 198 -6.36 8.45 -30.14
CA ASN A 198 -6.45 9.65 -29.32
C ASN A 198 -6.79 9.38 -27.82
N GLY A 199 -6.94 8.12 -27.31
CA GLY A 199 -7.35 7.65 -25.97
C GLY A 199 -6.26 7.55 -24.93
N LEU A 200 -5.03 7.48 -25.37
CA LEU A 200 -3.95 7.15 -24.47
C LEU A 200 -3.83 8.12 -23.28
N GLY A 201 -3.89 7.57 -22.08
CA GLY A 201 -3.75 8.28 -20.82
C GLY A 201 -4.99 9.03 -20.33
N HIS A 202 -6.12 8.95 -21.03
CA HIS A 202 -7.39 9.58 -20.62
C HIS A 202 -7.85 9.07 -19.26
N ALA A 203 -8.02 7.76 -19.11
CA ALA A 203 -8.47 7.17 -17.86
C ALA A 203 -7.55 7.50 -16.68
N GLN A 204 -6.24 7.56 -16.91
CA GLN A 204 -5.25 7.95 -15.89
C GLN A 204 -5.43 9.41 -15.45
N ARG A 205 -5.64 10.34 -16.40
CA ARG A 205 -5.87 11.75 -16.08
C ARG A 205 -7.19 11.94 -15.36
N VAL A 206 -8.28 11.31 -15.82
CA VAL A 206 -9.59 11.33 -15.16
C VAL A 206 -9.46 10.77 -13.73
N THR A 207 -8.73 9.65 -13.55
CA THR A 207 -8.47 9.06 -12.24
C THR A 207 -7.71 10.03 -11.31
N SER A 208 -6.70 10.73 -11.84
CA SER A 208 -5.94 11.70 -11.06
C SER A 208 -6.82 12.84 -10.54
N TYR A 209 -7.70 13.38 -11.38
CA TYR A 209 -8.65 14.40 -10.96
C TYR A 209 -9.67 13.85 -9.94
N ALA A 210 -10.26 12.70 -10.22
CA ALA A 210 -11.30 12.11 -9.38
C ALA A 210 -10.76 11.76 -7.97
N VAL A 211 -9.57 11.17 -7.87
CA VAL A 211 -8.93 10.86 -6.59
C VAL A 211 -8.53 12.13 -5.84
N ALA A 212 -8.04 13.16 -6.54
CA ALA A 212 -7.74 14.45 -5.90
C ALA A 212 -9.01 15.12 -5.35
N MET A 213 -10.13 15.03 -6.07
CA MET A 213 -11.45 15.48 -5.59
C MET A 213 -11.90 14.67 -4.37
N GLY A 214 -11.74 13.34 -4.39
CA GLY A 214 -12.05 12.48 -3.23
C GLY A 214 -11.24 12.84 -1.99
N ARG A 215 -9.95 13.15 -2.14
CA ARG A 215 -9.10 13.63 -1.02
C ARG A 215 -9.58 14.97 -0.47
N GLU A 216 -9.97 15.90 -1.33
CA GLU A 216 -10.52 17.20 -0.90
C GLU A 216 -11.87 17.03 -0.18
N LEU A 217 -12.65 15.99 -0.54
CA LEU A 217 -13.89 15.61 0.14
C LEU A 217 -13.66 14.84 1.45
N GLY A 218 -12.41 14.49 1.79
CA GLY A 218 -12.07 13.77 3.02
C GLY A 218 -12.35 12.27 2.98
N PHE A 219 -12.35 11.66 1.80
CA PHE A 219 -12.61 10.22 1.65
C PHE A 219 -11.56 9.37 2.35
N SER A 220 -12.01 8.27 2.94
CA SER A 220 -11.15 7.22 3.47
C SER A 220 -10.37 6.50 2.35
N VAL A 221 -9.35 5.74 2.73
CA VAL A 221 -8.56 4.94 1.78
C VAL A 221 -9.46 4.00 0.96
N SER A 222 -10.45 3.36 1.58
CA SER A 222 -11.38 2.47 0.88
C SER A 222 -12.23 3.22 -0.15
N GLU A 223 -12.75 4.40 0.19
CA GLU A 223 -13.53 5.23 -0.73
C GLU A 223 -12.67 5.74 -1.89
N LEU A 224 -11.40 6.10 -1.63
CA LEU A 224 -10.46 6.48 -2.68
C LEU A 224 -10.15 5.30 -3.63
N GLN A 225 -10.11 4.06 -3.13
CA GLN A 225 -9.99 2.86 -3.96
C GLN A 225 -11.18 2.70 -4.88
N ASP A 226 -12.40 2.85 -4.36
CA ASP A 226 -13.63 2.78 -5.16
C ASP A 226 -13.65 3.85 -6.25
N VAL A 227 -13.27 5.10 -5.92
CA VAL A 227 -13.14 6.20 -6.89
C VAL A 227 -12.11 5.86 -7.95
N TRP A 228 -10.95 5.32 -7.56
CA TRP A 228 -9.89 4.94 -8.48
C TRP A 228 -10.36 3.89 -9.49
N PHE A 229 -10.98 2.79 -9.00
CA PHE A 229 -11.50 1.75 -9.88
C PHE A 229 -12.63 2.27 -10.78
N THR A 230 -13.52 3.11 -10.24
CA THR A 230 -14.57 3.73 -11.04
C THR A 230 -13.99 4.56 -12.20
N ALA A 231 -13.00 5.41 -11.89
CA ALA A 231 -12.38 6.28 -12.87
C ALA A 231 -11.58 5.49 -13.92
N MET A 232 -10.81 4.50 -13.50
CA MET A 232 -10.04 3.66 -14.43
C MET A 232 -10.93 2.84 -15.35
N LEU A 233 -12.08 2.37 -14.87
CA LEU A 233 -12.93 1.41 -15.58
C LEU A 233 -14.17 2.04 -16.22
N HIS A 234 -14.38 3.37 -16.11
CA HIS A 234 -15.61 4.01 -16.57
C HIS A 234 -15.91 3.75 -18.04
N ASP A 235 -14.89 3.66 -18.86
CA ASP A 235 -14.95 3.45 -20.32
C ASP A 235 -14.73 1.99 -20.75
N LEU A 236 -14.65 1.03 -19.81
CA LEU A 236 -14.36 -0.39 -20.11
C LEU A 236 -15.31 -0.99 -21.16
N GLY A 237 -16.57 -0.58 -21.13
CA GLY A 237 -17.57 -1.05 -22.10
C GLY A 237 -17.30 -0.68 -23.56
N LYS A 238 -16.42 0.26 -23.84
CA LYS A 238 -15.95 0.58 -25.20
C LYS A 238 -15.21 -0.59 -25.87
N LEU A 239 -14.74 -1.58 -25.08
CA LEU A 239 -14.20 -2.84 -25.62
C LEU A 239 -15.21 -3.59 -26.52
N SER A 240 -16.48 -3.48 -26.23
CA SER A 240 -17.55 -4.14 -27.00
C SER A 240 -17.83 -3.47 -28.34
N GLN A 241 -17.18 -2.34 -28.65
CA GLN A 241 -17.29 -1.72 -29.98
C GLN A 241 -16.57 -2.57 -31.03
N ASP A 242 -17.33 -3.12 -31.96
CA ASP A 242 -16.82 -3.94 -33.06
C ASP A 242 -16.42 -3.12 -34.31
N GLY A 243 -16.26 -1.80 -34.16
CA GLY A 243 -15.86 -0.89 -35.22
C GLY A 243 -17.00 -0.54 -36.22
N ARG A 244 -18.24 -0.93 -35.94
CA ARG A 244 -19.37 -0.74 -36.85
C ARG A 244 -20.23 0.51 -36.59
N GLY A 245 -19.85 1.33 -35.60
CA GLY A 245 -20.54 2.58 -35.28
C GLY A 245 -20.20 3.11 -33.90
N GLU A 246 -20.57 4.37 -33.63
CA GLU A 246 -20.52 4.93 -32.28
C GLU A 246 -21.64 4.32 -31.43
N LEU A 247 -21.31 3.90 -30.18
CA LEU A 247 -22.33 3.49 -29.22
C LEU A 247 -23.20 4.69 -28.85
N ALA A 248 -24.50 4.44 -28.62
CA ALA A 248 -25.36 5.47 -28.08
C ALA A 248 -24.87 5.96 -26.72
N LEU A 249 -25.23 7.21 -26.38
CA LEU A 249 -24.85 7.80 -25.10
C LEU A 249 -25.31 6.88 -23.95
N GLY A 250 -24.35 6.46 -23.08
CA GLY A 250 -24.61 5.57 -21.95
C GLY A 250 -24.62 4.07 -22.28
N GLU A 251 -24.57 3.65 -23.54
CA GLU A 251 -24.57 2.22 -23.91
C GLU A 251 -23.29 1.53 -23.40
N HIS A 252 -22.10 2.12 -23.61
CA HIS A 252 -20.84 1.56 -23.07
C HIS A 252 -20.84 1.55 -21.54
N ALA A 253 -21.53 2.46 -20.86
CA ALA A 253 -21.67 2.48 -19.41
C ALA A 253 -22.43 1.22 -18.89
N VAL A 254 -23.49 0.83 -19.61
CA VAL A 254 -24.23 -0.40 -19.31
C VAL A 254 -23.40 -1.65 -19.61
N LEU A 255 -22.67 -1.64 -20.72
CA LEU A 255 -21.76 -2.74 -21.07
C LEU A 255 -20.63 -2.89 -20.05
N GLY A 256 -20.00 -1.79 -19.64
CA GLY A 256 -18.99 -1.79 -18.57
C GLY A 256 -19.53 -2.30 -17.24
N TYR A 257 -20.73 -1.89 -16.85
CA TYR A 257 -21.44 -2.42 -15.69
C TYR A 257 -21.59 -3.95 -15.76
N ASN A 258 -22.01 -4.49 -16.91
CA ASN A 258 -22.19 -5.93 -17.09
C ASN A 258 -20.87 -6.69 -17.08
N MET A 259 -19.80 -6.13 -17.64
CA MET A 259 -18.46 -6.74 -17.64
C MET A 259 -17.88 -6.91 -16.23
N LEU A 260 -18.29 -6.07 -15.28
CA LEU A 260 -17.82 -6.10 -13.89
C LEU A 260 -18.73 -6.94 -12.98
N ALA A 261 -19.76 -7.63 -13.51
CA ALA A 261 -20.80 -8.30 -12.72
C ALA A 261 -20.25 -9.41 -11.79
N ASP A 262 -19.22 -10.13 -12.23
CA ASP A 262 -18.62 -11.25 -11.49
C ASP A 262 -17.53 -10.82 -10.50
N LEU A 263 -17.37 -9.51 -10.26
CA LEU A 263 -16.37 -8.93 -9.36
C LEU A 263 -17.04 -8.23 -8.17
N PRO A 264 -17.47 -8.97 -7.11
CA PRO A 264 -18.16 -8.39 -5.96
C PRO A 264 -17.39 -7.26 -5.26
N ALA A 265 -16.05 -7.32 -5.29
CA ALA A 265 -15.20 -6.29 -4.71
C ALA A 265 -15.31 -4.94 -5.43
N LEU A 266 -15.85 -4.89 -6.64
CA LEU A 266 -16.05 -3.69 -7.46
C LEU A 266 -17.51 -3.25 -7.54
N GLU A 267 -18.40 -3.75 -6.67
CA GLU A 267 -19.84 -3.45 -6.76
C GLU A 267 -20.12 -1.95 -6.71
N THR A 268 -19.50 -1.22 -5.81
CA THR A 268 -19.65 0.24 -5.71
C THR A 268 -19.16 0.94 -6.98
N ALA A 269 -17.97 0.56 -7.46
CA ALA A 269 -17.40 1.09 -8.70
C ALA A 269 -18.28 0.75 -9.92
N ARG A 270 -18.76 -0.48 -10.01
CA ARG A 270 -19.62 -0.98 -11.09
C ARG A 270 -20.91 -0.15 -11.23
N VAL A 271 -21.56 0.14 -10.10
CA VAL A 271 -22.78 0.98 -10.10
C VAL A 271 -22.45 2.39 -10.58
N ALA A 272 -21.33 2.95 -10.16
CA ALA A 272 -20.94 4.28 -10.60
C ALA A 272 -20.51 4.32 -12.09
N VAL A 273 -19.84 3.27 -12.58
CA VAL A 273 -19.54 3.09 -14.03
C VAL A 273 -20.81 3.12 -14.86
N ARG A 274 -21.90 2.47 -14.42
CA ARG A 274 -23.17 2.49 -15.13
C ARG A 274 -23.73 3.89 -15.33
N HIS A 275 -23.55 4.78 -14.33
CA HIS A 275 -24.26 6.04 -14.22
C HIS A 275 -23.38 7.29 -14.46
N HIS A 276 -22.14 7.14 -14.97
CA HIS A 276 -21.23 8.27 -15.15
C HIS A 276 -21.65 9.24 -16.30
N HIS A 277 -22.64 8.88 -17.11
CA HIS A 277 -23.27 9.74 -18.12
C HIS A 277 -24.64 10.29 -17.70
N GLU A 278 -25.04 10.09 -16.45
CA GLU A 278 -26.21 10.78 -15.92
C GLU A 278 -25.95 12.28 -15.78
N HIS A 279 -26.98 13.08 -16.02
CA HIS A 279 -26.93 14.52 -15.85
C HIS A 279 -27.68 14.92 -14.59
N TRP A 280 -27.21 15.95 -13.89
CA TRP A 280 -27.82 16.42 -12.66
C TRP A 280 -29.33 16.69 -12.79
N ASN A 281 -29.78 17.21 -13.94
CA ASN A 281 -31.17 17.49 -14.22
C ASN A 281 -32.01 16.29 -14.72
N GLY A 282 -31.45 15.07 -14.79
CA GLY A 282 -32.12 13.86 -15.23
C GLY A 282 -32.20 13.67 -16.76
N SER A 283 -31.54 14.52 -17.54
CA SER A 283 -31.50 14.38 -19.02
C SER A 283 -30.42 13.43 -19.51
N GLY A 284 -29.68 12.79 -18.60
CA GLY A 284 -28.58 11.87 -18.91
C GLY A 284 -29.04 10.44 -19.20
N ALA A 285 -28.09 9.54 -19.28
CA ALA A 285 -28.29 8.12 -19.60
C ALA A 285 -27.39 7.24 -18.70
N PRO A 286 -27.75 5.96 -18.49
CA PRO A 286 -28.84 5.22 -19.11
C PRO A 286 -30.17 5.26 -18.33
N GLY A 287 -30.19 5.77 -17.09
CA GLY A 287 -31.32 5.64 -16.18
C GLY A 287 -32.18 6.90 -16.06
N GLY A 288 -31.69 8.05 -16.52
CA GLY A 288 -32.37 9.34 -16.32
C GLY A 288 -32.40 9.73 -14.81
N LEU A 289 -31.42 9.32 -14.05
CA LEU A 289 -31.30 9.68 -12.64
C LEU A 289 -31.03 11.18 -12.51
N ALA A 290 -31.60 11.80 -11.44
CA ALA A 290 -31.44 13.24 -11.22
C ALA A 290 -30.91 13.55 -9.82
N GLY A 291 -30.11 14.60 -9.71
CA GLY A 291 -29.62 15.13 -8.44
C GLY A 291 -28.84 14.08 -7.65
N GLU A 292 -29.16 13.96 -6.36
CA GLU A 292 -28.46 13.04 -5.45
C GLU A 292 -28.83 11.55 -5.62
N THR A 293 -29.82 11.23 -6.48
CA THR A 293 -30.08 9.84 -6.86
C THR A 293 -28.98 9.27 -7.77
N ILE A 294 -28.20 10.13 -8.43
CA ILE A 294 -26.99 9.72 -9.14
C ILE A 294 -25.92 9.35 -8.12
N PRO A 295 -25.31 8.15 -8.20
CA PRO A 295 -24.24 7.75 -7.31
C PRO A 295 -23.13 8.80 -7.22
N LEU A 296 -22.62 9.08 -6.00
CA LEU A 296 -21.64 10.15 -5.79
C LEU A 296 -20.39 9.98 -6.66
N TYR A 297 -19.86 8.76 -6.77
CA TYR A 297 -18.67 8.51 -7.60
C TYR A 297 -18.96 8.73 -9.08
N ALA A 298 -20.15 8.41 -9.56
CA ALA A 298 -20.56 8.72 -10.94
C ALA A 298 -20.56 10.23 -11.20
N ARG A 299 -21.07 11.03 -10.24
CA ARG A 299 -21.04 12.52 -10.34
C ARG A 299 -19.60 13.06 -10.33
N ILE A 300 -18.71 12.50 -9.52
CA ILE A 300 -17.28 12.87 -9.50
C ILE A 300 -16.63 12.56 -10.86
N ILE A 301 -16.87 11.35 -11.38
CA ILE A 301 -16.31 10.95 -12.67
C ILE A 301 -16.85 11.84 -13.80
N ALA A 302 -18.14 12.18 -13.80
CA ALA A 302 -18.72 13.06 -14.81
C ALA A 302 -18.01 14.42 -14.89
N VAL A 303 -17.68 15.03 -13.75
CA VAL A 303 -16.95 16.30 -13.68
C VAL A 303 -15.51 16.13 -14.12
N ALA A 304 -14.80 15.11 -13.61
CA ALA A 304 -13.41 14.84 -13.95
C ALA A 304 -13.22 14.51 -15.44
N ASN A 305 -14.11 13.68 -15.99
CA ASN A 305 -14.13 13.31 -17.40
C ASN A 305 -14.39 14.51 -18.31
N ALA A 306 -15.36 15.36 -17.96
CA ALA A 306 -15.62 16.58 -18.71
C ALA A 306 -14.42 17.54 -18.69
N PHE A 307 -13.73 17.67 -17.54
CA PHE A 307 -12.54 18.49 -17.44
C PHE A 307 -11.41 17.96 -18.35
N ASP A 308 -11.17 16.66 -18.36
CA ASP A 308 -10.16 16.06 -19.25
C ASP A 308 -10.53 16.27 -20.73
N HIS A 309 -11.77 16.04 -21.09
CA HIS A 309 -12.24 16.28 -22.47
C HIS A 309 -12.07 17.73 -22.95
N LEU A 310 -12.35 18.69 -22.08
CA LEU A 310 -12.25 20.10 -22.45
C LEU A 310 -10.79 20.61 -22.49
N THR A 311 -9.89 20.04 -21.71
CA THR A 311 -8.50 20.50 -21.59
C THR A 311 -7.51 19.72 -22.44
N SER A 312 -7.83 18.45 -22.79
CA SER A 312 -6.93 17.60 -23.56
C SER A 312 -6.85 17.98 -25.03
N GLU A 313 -5.80 17.55 -25.73
CA GLU A 313 -5.58 17.75 -27.17
C GLU A 313 -6.71 17.20 -28.08
N ARG A 314 -7.55 16.37 -27.55
CA ARG A 314 -8.68 15.73 -28.24
C ARG A 314 -9.95 16.55 -28.25
N GLY A 315 -10.07 17.42 -27.26
CA GLY A 315 -11.26 18.24 -27.08
C GLY A 315 -11.10 19.62 -27.70
N GLU A 316 -11.72 20.59 -27.04
CA GLU A 316 -11.73 21.98 -27.51
C GLU A 316 -10.40 22.73 -27.20
N HIS A 317 -9.38 22.07 -26.64
CA HIS A 317 -8.10 22.69 -26.20
C HIS A 317 -8.29 23.93 -25.33
N LEU A 318 -9.29 23.92 -24.48
CA LEU A 318 -9.58 25.07 -23.64
C LEU A 318 -8.48 25.26 -22.61
N SER A 319 -8.13 26.48 -22.32
CA SER A 319 -7.37 26.78 -21.12
C SER A 319 -8.13 26.33 -19.87
N THR A 320 -7.41 26.01 -18.80
CA THR A 320 -8.02 25.64 -17.51
C THR A 320 -9.11 26.60 -17.06
N LYS A 321 -8.86 27.92 -17.21
CA LYS A 321 -9.83 28.97 -16.87
C LYS A 321 -11.11 28.89 -17.71
N GLN A 322 -10.99 28.66 -19.00
CA GLN A 322 -12.16 28.52 -19.92
C GLN A 322 -12.92 27.22 -19.62
N CYS A 323 -12.20 26.12 -19.32
CA CYS A 323 -12.81 24.87 -18.96
C CYS A 323 -13.65 25.00 -17.68
N LEU A 324 -13.08 25.58 -16.61
CA LEU A 324 -13.80 25.80 -15.35
C LEU A 324 -15.01 26.71 -15.55
N ALA A 325 -14.92 27.75 -16.37
CA ALA A 325 -16.07 28.60 -16.72
C ALA A 325 -17.18 27.79 -17.43
N ARG A 326 -16.81 26.92 -18.39
CA ARG A 326 -17.78 26.05 -19.10
C ARG A 326 -18.44 25.05 -18.14
N LEU A 327 -17.70 24.45 -17.21
CA LEU A 327 -18.27 23.54 -16.21
C LEU A 327 -19.26 24.27 -15.30
N ARG A 328 -18.96 25.50 -14.89
CA ARG A 328 -19.89 26.34 -14.10
C ARG A 328 -21.17 26.68 -14.87
N GLU A 329 -21.06 27.01 -16.15
CA GLU A 329 -22.25 27.27 -17.01
C GLU A 329 -23.17 26.05 -17.12
N GLN A 330 -22.61 24.83 -17.00
CA GLN A 330 -23.33 23.56 -17.07
C GLN A 330 -23.66 22.97 -15.69
N ALA A 331 -23.25 23.64 -14.60
CA ALA A 331 -23.62 23.26 -13.25
C ALA A 331 -25.14 23.30 -13.08
N ASP A 332 -25.69 22.44 -12.23
CA ASP A 332 -27.12 22.24 -12.01
C ASP A 332 -27.92 21.74 -13.25
N GLN A 333 -27.29 21.67 -14.42
CA GLN A 333 -27.87 21.01 -15.60
C GLN A 333 -27.23 19.63 -15.81
N LYS A 334 -25.92 19.60 -16.05
CA LYS A 334 -25.19 18.36 -16.27
C LYS A 334 -24.43 17.88 -15.03
N TYR A 335 -23.88 18.82 -14.25
CA TYR A 335 -22.95 18.51 -13.16
C TYR A 335 -23.49 19.00 -11.81
N ASP A 336 -23.13 18.30 -10.74
CA ASP A 336 -23.32 18.76 -9.37
C ASP A 336 -22.41 19.97 -9.14
N VAL A 337 -23.01 21.12 -8.85
CA VAL A 337 -22.27 22.39 -8.62
C VAL A 337 -21.22 22.27 -7.53
N ARG A 338 -21.51 21.51 -6.47
CA ARG A 338 -20.58 21.31 -5.34
C ARG A 338 -19.30 20.58 -5.80
N LEU A 339 -19.43 19.64 -6.72
CA LEU A 339 -18.27 18.89 -7.25
C LEU A 339 -17.47 19.71 -8.26
N VAL A 340 -18.10 20.62 -9.00
CA VAL A 340 -17.39 21.62 -9.82
C VAL A 340 -16.54 22.53 -8.93
N GLU A 341 -17.07 23.01 -7.80
CA GLU A 341 -16.33 23.81 -6.81
C GLU A 341 -15.14 23.02 -6.18
N VAL A 342 -15.34 21.73 -5.90
CA VAL A 342 -14.27 20.85 -5.40
C VAL A 342 -13.15 20.71 -6.43
N LEU A 343 -13.48 20.49 -7.70
CA LEU A 343 -12.48 20.44 -8.77
C LEU A 343 -11.71 21.76 -8.88
N GLU A 344 -12.36 22.88 -8.79
CA GLU A 344 -11.72 24.20 -8.82
C GLU A 344 -10.70 24.38 -7.70
N LYS A 345 -11.03 23.97 -6.48
CA LYS A 345 -10.09 23.98 -5.35
C LYS A 345 -8.87 23.10 -5.61
N VAL A 346 -9.09 21.88 -6.12
CA VAL A 346 -8.01 20.94 -6.48
C VAL A 346 -7.07 21.57 -7.49
N ILE A 347 -7.61 22.19 -8.54
CA ILE A 347 -6.81 22.83 -9.61
C ILE A 347 -6.08 24.07 -9.08
N ALA A 348 -6.73 24.91 -8.26
CA ALA A 348 -6.14 26.14 -7.71
C ALA A 348 -4.93 25.87 -6.80
N VAL A 349 -4.93 24.77 -6.05
CA VAL A 349 -3.82 24.38 -5.16
C VAL A 349 -2.62 23.86 -5.97
N GLY A 350 -2.74 23.69 -7.31
CA GLY A 350 -1.66 23.18 -8.14
C GLY A 350 -1.22 21.78 -7.73
N ARG A 351 -2.09 21.02 -7.05
CA ARG A 351 -1.83 19.61 -6.76
C ARG A 351 -1.67 18.94 -8.12
N SER A 352 -0.41 18.73 -8.44
CA SER A 352 0.06 18.16 -9.68
C SER A 352 -0.86 17.04 -10.14
N THR A 353 -1.39 17.18 -11.34
CA THR A 353 -2.00 16.10 -12.13
C THR A 353 -0.93 15.14 -12.64
N ALA A 354 0.29 15.17 -12.04
CA ALA A 354 1.30 14.15 -12.24
C ALA A 354 0.66 12.80 -11.97
N GLU A 355 0.91 11.84 -12.83
CA GLU A 355 0.44 10.46 -12.71
C GLU A 355 0.53 10.00 -11.26
N LEU A 356 -0.64 9.95 -10.59
CA LEU A 356 -0.72 9.42 -9.23
C LEU A 356 -0.37 7.94 -9.34
N ARG A 357 0.78 7.58 -8.77
CA ARG A 357 1.14 6.18 -8.65
C ARG A 357 0.16 5.51 -7.69
N PRO A 358 -0.19 4.24 -7.90
CA PRO A 358 -1.06 3.51 -6.98
C PRO A 358 -0.58 3.57 -5.51
N ASP A 359 0.73 3.55 -5.27
CA ASP A 359 1.37 3.69 -3.96
C ASP A 359 1.18 5.09 -3.32
N GLU A 360 0.97 6.14 -4.11
CA GLU A 360 0.64 7.48 -3.61
C GLU A 360 -0.85 7.62 -3.23
N VAL A 361 -1.70 6.85 -3.89
CA VAL A 361 -3.15 6.79 -3.60
C VAL A 361 -3.43 5.84 -2.46
N PHE A 362 -2.65 4.78 -2.35
CA PHE A 362 -2.79 3.68 -1.40
C PHE A 362 -1.44 3.44 -0.72
N PRO A 363 -1.07 4.27 0.27
CA PRO A 363 0.16 4.01 1.03
C PRO A 363 0.07 2.62 1.64
N LEU A 364 1.08 1.80 1.32
CA LEU A 364 1.25 0.43 1.80
C LEU A 364 1.58 0.41 3.28
#